data_4edebd829b159b4b762613a54ef237eb
#
_entry.id   4edebd829b159b4b762613a54ef237eb
#
_cell.length_a   1.000
_cell.length_b   1.000
_cell.length_c   1.000
_cell.angle_alpha   90.00
_cell.angle_beta   90.00
_cell.angle_gamma   90.00
#
_symmetry.space_group_name_H-M   'P 1'
#
loop_
_entity.id
_entity.type
_entity.pdbx_description
1 polymer ?
#
loop_
_entity_poly.entity_id
_entity_poly.type
_entity_poly.pdbx_seq_one_letter_code
_entity_poly.pdbx_strand_id
1 'polypeptide(L)'
;MRINRSELAVPGARQELFEKASNSASDIIFLDLEDSVSLDDKRKARKNVIEAINDIDWKKKTLSVRVNSYDTKFIEEDIKNLLKLTSDRLDLLMFPKVNNSAEVMKLDKLVSEYEISYKRKKKIGFEIIIETTLGLINVEGIAQASKRNEAIHFGAGDFAASIGAKVTSIGGVNDSYGVLQNKKGNIRNYFINDMWHYALFKILVTAHAFGLRAIDCPYGDFSDTKGFMSLAQSSYTMGFDGKMVIHPNQVDLANSIYSPTEEEVEEAQEILLQMKEAEKKGKGAVAFKGKLLDIVSIKQATNIVKMANKIKMEKMK
;
A
#
# COMPACT_ATOMS: atom_id res chain seq x y z
N MET A 1 12.70 -2.24 5.33
CA MET A 1 11.37 -1.84 4.81
C MET A 1 11.54 -1.37 3.37
N ARG A 2 10.68 -1.80 2.43
CA ARG A 2 10.72 -1.39 1.00
C ARG A 2 10.18 0.03 0.86
N ILE A 3 10.58 0.77 -0.19
CA ILE A 3 9.86 1.98 -0.61
C ILE A 3 8.60 1.52 -1.32
N ASN A 4 7.49 2.23 -1.07
CA ASN A 4 6.19 1.87 -1.63
C ASN A 4 5.29 3.11 -1.76
N ARG A 5 5.78 4.16 -2.43
CA ARG A 5 4.99 5.38 -2.65
C ARG A 5 3.86 5.14 -3.65
N SER A 6 4.16 4.38 -4.69
CA SER A 6 3.18 3.93 -5.67
C SER A 6 3.32 2.43 -5.91
N GLU A 7 2.19 1.74 -5.96
CA GLU A 7 2.09 0.32 -6.28
C GLU A 7 1.15 0.14 -7.46
N LEU A 8 1.74 -0.09 -8.65
CA LEU A 8 1.01 -0.12 -9.92
C LEU A 8 0.42 -1.49 -10.19
N ALA A 9 -0.92 -1.52 -10.34
CA ALA A 9 -1.68 -2.69 -10.77
C ALA A 9 -1.50 -2.94 -12.27
N VAL A 10 -1.18 -4.17 -12.65
CA VAL A 10 -1.08 -4.56 -14.05
C VAL A 10 -1.81 -5.89 -14.29
N PRO A 11 -2.92 -5.90 -15.08
CA PRO A 11 -3.67 -7.12 -15.35
C PRO A 11 -2.80 -8.20 -16.01
N GLY A 12 -2.77 -9.40 -15.42
CA GLY A 12 -1.97 -10.53 -15.91
C GLY A 12 -2.37 -11.06 -17.29
N ALA A 13 -3.59 -10.73 -17.75
CA ALA A 13 -4.04 -11.05 -19.08
C ALA A 13 -3.50 -10.10 -20.18
N ARG A 14 -2.91 -8.95 -19.81
CA ARG A 14 -2.52 -7.85 -20.70
C ARG A 14 -0.99 -7.77 -20.85
N GLN A 15 -0.39 -8.73 -21.56
CA GLN A 15 1.06 -8.82 -21.75
C GLN A 15 1.70 -7.53 -22.30
N GLU A 16 0.99 -6.81 -23.17
CA GLU A 16 1.46 -5.56 -23.77
C GLU A 16 1.66 -4.40 -22.77
N LEU A 17 1.19 -4.58 -21.53
CA LEU A 17 1.37 -3.59 -20.46
C LEU A 17 2.62 -3.85 -19.60
N PHE A 18 3.18 -5.05 -19.61
CA PHE A 18 4.26 -5.43 -18.70
C PHE A 18 5.53 -4.62 -18.90
N GLU A 19 6.03 -4.49 -20.13
CA GLU A 19 7.19 -3.66 -20.42
C GLU A 19 6.95 -2.18 -20.13
N LYS A 20 5.74 -1.68 -20.40
CA LYS A 20 5.37 -0.30 -20.04
C LYS A 20 5.43 -0.09 -18.54
N ALA A 21 4.94 -1.05 -17.77
CA ALA A 21 4.99 -1.01 -16.32
C ALA A 21 6.44 -1.09 -15.79
N SER A 22 7.29 -1.95 -16.38
CA SER A 22 8.70 -2.03 -15.99
C SER A 22 9.45 -0.71 -16.21
N ASN A 23 9.05 0.09 -17.19
CA ASN A 23 9.59 1.41 -17.51
C ASN A 23 8.94 2.57 -16.75
N SER A 24 7.85 2.34 -16.01
CA SER A 24 7.21 3.38 -15.19
C SER A 24 8.10 3.80 -14.01
N ALA A 25 7.75 4.89 -13.34
CA ALA A 25 8.44 5.34 -12.12
C ALA A 25 7.89 4.69 -10.83
N SER A 26 7.01 3.67 -10.94
CA SER A 26 6.43 2.99 -9.78
C SER A 26 7.49 2.28 -8.94
N ASP A 27 7.35 2.33 -7.62
CA ASP A 27 8.24 1.62 -6.70
C ASP A 27 7.95 0.12 -6.68
N ILE A 28 6.67 -0.25 -6.69
CA ILE A 28 6.20 -1.64 -6.73
C ILE A 28 5.29 -1.84 -7.94
N ILE A 29 5.39 -2.99 -8.55
CA ILE A 29 4.46 -3.47 -9.56
C ILE A 29 3.81 -4.73 -9.01
N PHE A 30 2.48 -4.77 -8.98
CA PHE A 30 1.81 -6.05 -8.80
C PHE A 30 1.11 -6.51 -10.08
N LEU A 31 1.45 -7.75 -10.46
CA LEU A 31 0.83 -8.44 -11.58
C LEU A 31 -0.42 -9.15 -11.08
N ASP A 32 -1.56 -8.84 -11.66
CA ASP A 32 -2.84 -9.27 -11.12
C ASP A 32 -3.37 -10.55 -11.78
N LEU A 33 -3.68 -11.55 -10.97
CA LEU A 33 -4.34 -12.79 -11.38
C LEU A 33 -5.80 -12.86 -10.91
N GLU A 34 -6.27 -11.85 -10.17
CA GLU A 34 -7.57 -11.87 -9.52
C GLU A 34 -8.62 -11.09 -10.33
N ASP A 35 -9.21 -10.04 -9.83
CA ASP A 35 -10.42 -9.40 -10.35
C ASP A 35 -10.28 -8.82 -11.76
N SER A 36 -9.08 -8.39 -12.16
CA SER A 36 -8.83 -7.89 -13.52
C SER A 36 -8.74 -8.98 -14.60
N VAL A 37 -8.86 -10.25 -14.21
CA VAL A 37 -8.73 -11.41 -15.10
C VAL A 37 -10.01 -12.22 -15.09
N SER A 38 -10.60 -12.45 -16.28
CA SER A 38 -11.77 -13.30 -16.43
C SER A 38 -11.50 -14.74 -15.99
N LEU A 39 -12.55 -15.48 -15.60
CA LEU A 39 -12.42 -16.88 -15.16
C LEU A 39 -11.76 -17.77 -16.22
N ASP A 40 -12.08 -17.55 -17.48
CA ASP A 40 -11.54 -18.33 -18.60
C ASP A 40 -10.07 -18.01 -18.87
N ASP A 41 -9.61 -16.81 -18.55
CA ASP A 41 -8.25 -16.36 -18.79
C ASP A 41 -7.28 -16.62 -17.62
N LYS A 42 -7.76 -17.10 -16.47
CA LYS A 42 -6.93 -17.31 -15.26
C LYS A 42 -5.65 -18.10 -15.54
N ARG A 43 -5.77 -19.20 -16.28
CA ARG A 43 -4.63 -20.05 -16.62
C ARG A 43 -3.64 -19.35 -17.57
N LYS A 44 -4.16 -18.61 -18.57
CA LYS A 44 -3.36 -17.84 -19.51
C LYS A 44 -2.64 -16.70 -18.81
N ALA A 45 -3.36 -15.94 -17.97
CA ALA A 45 -2.78 -14.85 -17.20
C ALA A 45 -1.64 -15.32 -16.29
N ARG A 46 -1.82 -16.45 -15.59
CA ARG A 46 -0.75 -17.04 -14.77
C ARG A 46 0.49 -17.36 -15.59
N LYS A 47 0.32 -17.97 -16.78
CA LYS A 47 1.44 -18.24 -17.68
C LYS A 47 2.15 -16.95 -18.08
N ASN A 48 1.40 -15.94 -18.53
CA ASN A 48 1.92 -14.64 -18.93
C ASN A 48 2.73 -13.98 -17.81
N VAL A 49 2.20 -14.01 -16.58
CA VAL A 49 2.85 -13.43 -15.39
C VAL A 49 4.17 -14.14 -15.09
N ILE A 50 4.20 -15.47 -15.15
CA ILE A 50 5.42 -16.27 -14.93
C ILE A 50 6.50 -15.94 -15.98
N GLU A 51 6.13 -15.90 -17.25
CA GLU A 51 7.03 -15.51 -18.34
C GLU A 51 7.55 -14.09 -18.15
N ALA A 52 6.66 -13.14 -17.82
CA ALA A 52 7.06 -11.76 -17.60
C ALA A 52 8.04 -11.58 -16.43
N ILE A 53 7.85 -12.30 -15.31
CA ILE A 53 8.77 -12.26 -14.16
C ILE A 53 10.16 -12.76 -14.54
N ASN A 54 10.25 -13.74 -15.42
CA ASN A 54 11.52 -14.34 -15.85
C ASN A 54 12.23 -13.56 -16.95
N ASP A 55 11.48 -13.02 -17.92
CA ASP A 55 12.02 -12.55 -19.19
C ASP A 55 12.15 -11.02 -19.28
N ILE A 56 11.36 -10.26 -18.49
CA ILE A 56 11.41 -8.80 -18.53
C ILE A 56 12.43 -8.27 -17.51
N ASP A 57 13.19 -7.27 -17.92
CA ASP A 57 14.02 -6.48 -16.99
C ASP A 57 13.16 -5.54 -16.17
N TRP A 58 12.81 -5.97 -14.97
CA TRP A 58 12.06 -5.16 -14.01
C TRP A 58 12.92 -4.15 -13.25
N LYS A 59 14.19 -4.03 -13.60
CA LYS A 59 15.12 -3.09 -12.95
C LYS A 59 15.15 -3.31 -11.43
N LYS A 60 15.01 -2.25 -10.65
CA LYS A 60 15.03 -2.29 -9.18
C LYS A 60 13.65 -2.36 -8.53
N LYS A 61 12.59 -2.43 -9.32
CA LYS A 61 11.23 -2.46 -8.80
C LYS A 61 11.00 -3.69 -7.93
N THR A 62 10.23 -3.53 -6.87
CA THR A 62 9.68 -4.68 -6.17
C THR A 62 8.59 -5.32 -7.03
N LEU A 63 8.61 -6.64 -7.18
CA LEU A 63 7.58 -7.38 -7.88
C LEU A 63 6.69 -8.13 -6.91
N SER A 64 5.41 -7.86 -6.99
CA SER A 64 4.33 -8.55 -6.30
C SER A 64 3.42 -9.26 -7.30
N VAL A 65 2.76 -10.32 -6.91
CA VAL A 65 1.68 -10.95 -7.67
C VAL A 65 0.44 -11.02 -6.80
N ARG A 66 -0.65 -10.36 -7.21
CA ARG A 66 -1.95 -10.57 -6.58
C ARG A 66 -2.53 -11.88 -7.08
N VAL A 67 -2.52 -12.87 -6.21
CA VAL A 67 -3.09 -14.21 -6.47
C VAL A 67 -4.60 -14.20 -6.27
N ASN A 68 -5.28 -15.23 -6.73
CA ASN A 68 -6.71 -15.38 -6.47
C ASN A 68 -6.99 -15.56 -4.98
N SER A 69 -8.19 -15.19 -4.53
CA SER A 69 -8.57 -15.25 -3.11
C SER A 69 -8.57 -16.68 -2.55
N TYR A 70 -8.38 -16.78 -1.23
CA TYR A 70 -8.17 -18.03 -0.50
C TYR A 70 -9.29 -19.06 -0.69
N ASP A 71 -10.52 -18.62 -0.86
CA ASP A 71 -11.72 -19.45 -1.04
C ASP A 71 -11.94 -19.96 -2.48
N THR A 72 -11.04 -19.60 -3.41
CA THR A 72 -11.14 -20.04 -4.81
C THR A 72 -10.33 -21.30 -5.07
N LYS A 73 -10.74 -22.05 -6.09
CA LYS A 73 -9.98 -23.21 -6.58
C LYS A 73 -8.64 -22.87 -7.24
N PHE A 74 -8.34 -21.58 -7.43
CA PHE A 74 -7.16 -21.14 -8.17
C PHE A 74 -5.95 -20.87 -7.27
N ILE A 75 -6.15 -20.54 -6.00
CA ILE A 75 -5.10 -20.07 -5.08
C ILE A 75 -3.90 -21.01 -4.96
N GLU A 76 -4.16 -22.30 -4.76
CA GLU A 76 -3.09 -23.28 -4.59
C GLU A 76 -2.26 -23.44 -5.87
N GLU A 77 -2.94 -23.47 -7.03
CA GLU A 77 -2.28 -23.58 -8.32
C GLU A 77 -1.48 -22.31 -8.67
N ASP A 78 -1.99 -21.13 -8.29
CA ASP A 78 -1.27 -19.86 -8.43
C ASP A 78 0.04 -19.89 -7.63
N ILE A 79 -0.03 -20.16 -6.34
CA ILE A 79 1.13 -20.19 -5.45
C ILE A 79 2.13 -21.24 -5.92
N LYS A 80 1.66 -22.46 -6.19
CA LYS A 80 2.50 -23.56 -6.66
C LYS A 80 3.30 -23.21 -7.93
N ASN A 81 2.61 -22.71 -8.95
CA ASN A 81 3.23 -22.43 -10.24
C ASN A 81 4.16 -21.20 -10.16
N LEU A 82 3.75 -20.15 -9.44
CA LEU A 82 4.61 -19.00 -9.21
C LEU A 82 5.90 -19.41 -8.51
N LEU A 83 5.83 -20.14 -7.40
CA LEU A 83 7.02 -20.55 -6.65
C LEU A 83 7.90 -21.56 -7.40
N LYS A 84 7.30 -22.41 -8.23
CA LYS A 84 8.03 -23.41 -9.04
C LYS A 84 8.72 -22.84 -10.27
N LEU A 85 8.08 -21.90 -10.96
CA LEU A 85 8.44 -21.53 -12.33
C LEU A 85 9.00 -20.12 -12.46
N THR A 86 8.89 -19.26 -11.41
CA THR A 86 9.52 -17.94 -11.43
C THR A 86 10.93 -17.99 -10.82
N SER A 87 11.77 -17.09 -11.33
CA SER A 87 13.09 -16.83 -10.73
C SER A 87 12.98 -16.17 -9.35
N ASP A 88 14.12 -15.99 -8.66
CA ASP A 88 14.18 -15.25 -7.39
C ASP A 88 13.85 -13.74 -7.54
N ARG A 89 13.42 -13.31 -8.74
CA ARG A 89 12.99 -11.96 -9.02
C ARG A 89 11.63 -11.63 -8.41
N LEU A 90 10.76 -12.64 -8.19
CA LEU A 90 9.51 -12.47 -7.45
C LEU A 90 9.82 -12.13 -5.98
N ASP A 91 9.25 -11.02 -5.50
CA ASP A 91 9.48 -10.52 -4.15
C ASP A 91 8.35 -10.84 -3.19
N LEU A 92 7.11 -10.65 -3.65
CA LEU A 92 5.92 -10.62 -2.81
C LEU A 92 4.77 -11.41 -3.45
N LEU A 93 3.92 -11.97 -2.60
CA LEU A 93 2.56 -12.41 -2.95
C LEU A 93 1.56 -11.52 -2.24
N MET A 94 0.60 -11.01 -2.98
CA MET A 94 -0.50 -10.19 -2.48
C MET A 94 -1.76 -11.05 -2.38
N PHE A 95 -2.32 -11.13 -1.18
CA PHE A 95 -3.51 -11.93 -0.87
C PHE A 95 -4.74 -11.04 -0.71
N PRO A 96 -5.70 -11.13 -1.65
CA PRO A 96 -6.96 -10.38 -1.57
C PRO A 96 -7.95 -11.07 -0.62
N LYS A 97 -8.94 -10.31 -0.17
CA LYS A 97 -10.13 -10.79 0.55
C LYS A 97 -9.84 -11.64 1.79
N VAL A 98 -8.73 -11.34 2.48
CA VAL A 98 -8.34 -12.08 3.70
C VAL A 98 -9.30 -11.74 4.84
N ASN A 99 -9.87 -12.76 5.48
CA ASN A 99 -10.89 -12.61 6.49
C ASN A 99 -10.41 -12.87 7.93
N ASN A 100 -9.36 -13.68 8.11
CA ASN A 100 -8.89 -14.05 9.44
C ASN A 100 -7.43 -14.55 9.45
N SER A 101 -6.87 -14.65 10.66
CA SER A 101 -5.49 -15.10 10.88
C SER A 101 -5.24 -16.55 10.45
N ALA A 102 -6.26 -17.42 10.53
CA ALA A 102 -6.10 -18.82 10.15
C ALA A 102 -5.86 -18.99 8.64
N GLU A 103 -6.46 -18.14 7.80
CA GLU A 103 -6.17 -18.11 6.37
C GLU A 103 -4.71 -17.74 6.11
N VAL A 104 -4.20 -16.68 6.74
CA VAL A 104 -2.80 -16.25 6.60
C VAL A 104 -1.83 -17.33 7.07
N MET A 105 -2.10 -17.99 8.20
CA MET A 105 -1.26 -19.07 8.69
C MET A 105 -1.22 -20.27 7.73
N LYS A 106 -2.35 -20.62 7.11
CA LYS A 106 -2.40 -21.69 6.10
C LYS A 106 -1.64 -21.31 4.83
N LEU A 107 -1.76 -20.06 4.38
CA LEU A 107 -1.00 -19.54 3.24
C LEU A 107 0.50 -19.53 3.52
N ASP A 108 0.92 -19.12 4.73
CA ASP A 108 2.33 -19.16 5.14
C ASP A 108 2.89 -20.58 5.13
N LYS A 109 2.13 -21.54 5.68
CA LYS A 109 2.51 -22.96 5.63
C LYS A 109 2.67 -23.44 4.19
N LEU A 110 1.68 -23.18 3.33
CA LEU A 110 1.68 -23.61 1.94
C LEU A 110 2.89 -23.01 1.16
N VAL A 111 3.12 -21.71 1.31
CA VAL A 111 4.26 -21.04 0.68
C VAL A 111 5.59 -21.60 1.20
N SER A 112 5.71 -21.87 2.51
CA SER A 112 6.92 -22.43 3.10
C SER A 112 7.21 -23.86 2.58
N GLU A 113 6.18 -24.68 2.44
CA GLU A 113 6.31 -26.03 1.89
C GLU A 113 6.79 -26.01 0.43
N TYR A 114 6.26 -25.09 -0.40
CA TYR A 114 6.68 -24.95 -1.78
C TYR A 114 8.07 -24.31 -1.92
N GLU A 115 8.45 -23.33 -1.08
CA GLU A 115 9.80 -22.78 -1.06
C GLU A 115 10.84 -23.88 -0.79
N ILE A 116 10.57 -24.76 0.16
CA ILE A 116 11.45 -25.90 0.48
C ILE A 116 11.50 -26.89 -0.70
N SER A 117 10.32 -27.28 -1.20
CA SER A 117 10.20 -28.27 -2.28
C SER A 117 10.90 -27.84 -3.58
N TYR A 118 10.84 -26.54 -3.90
CA TYR A 118 11.45 -25.97 -5.09
C TYR A 118 12.81 -25.32 -4.83
N LYS A 119 13.36 -25.47 -3.60
CA LYS A 119 14.69 -24.98 -3.20
C LYS A 119 14.89 -23.49 -3.49
N ARG A 120 13.86 -22.67 -3.24
CA ARG A 120 13.97 -21.22 -3.44
C ARG A 120 14.99 -20.62 -2.47
N LYS A 121 15.86 -19.76 -3.00
CA LYS A 121 16.90 -19.08 -2.20
C LYS A 121 16.33 -17.87 -1.45
N LYS A 122 15.35 -17.20 -2.06
CA LYS A 122 14.73 -16.00 -1.52
C LYS A 122 13.34 -16.33 -0.96
N LYS A 123 13.10 -15.95 0.29
CA LYS A 123 11.78 -16.03 0.89
C LYS A 123 10.85 -14.98 0.31
N ILE A 124 9.62 -15.36 0.05
CA ILE A 124 8.55 -14.50 -0.43
C ILE A 124 7.91 -13.76 0.75
N GLY A 125 7.80 -12.44 0.63
CA GLY A 125 7.01 -11.62 1.56
C GLY A 125 5.52 -11.61 1.20
N PHE A 126 4.68 -11.17 2.14
CA PHE A 126 3.24 -11.10 1.98
C PHE A 126 2.73 -9.68 2.02
N GLU A 127 1.80 -9.37 1.16
CA GLU A 127 0.94 -8.19 1.19
C GLU A 127 -0.51 -8.65 1.36
N ILE A 128 -1.21 -8.04 2.29
CA ILE A 128 -2.57 -8.45 2.66
C ILE A 128 -3.53 -7.33 2.30
N ILE A 129 -4.58 -7.64 1.53
CA ILE A 129 -5.63 -6.66 1.25
C ILE A 129 -6.80 -6.90 2.21
N ILE A 130 -7.12 -5.87 2.97
CA ILE A 130 -8.31 -5.81 3.82
C ILE A 130 -9.42 -5.10 3.04
N GLU A 131 -10.37 -5.89 2.59
CA GLU A 131 -11.44 -5.45 1.70
C GLU A 131 -12.79 -6.15 1.96
N THR A 132 -12.89 -6.77 3.15
CA THR A 132 -14.14 -7.33 3.66
C THR A 132 -14.41 -6.80 5.07
N THR A 133 -15.67 -6.76 5.46
CA THR A 133 -16.07 -6.39 6.83
C THR A 133 -15.44 -7.31 7.86
N LEU A 134 -15.40 -8.61 7.57
CA LEU A 134 -14.80 -9.61 8.47
C LEU A 134 -13.27 -9.43 8.56
N GLY A 135 -12.60 -9.16 7.45
CA GLY A 135 -11.17 -8.86 7.42
C GLY A 135 -10.82 -7.63 8.25
N LEU A 136 -11.63 -6.56 8.16
CA LEU A 136 -11.40 -5.35 8.94
C LEU A 136 -11.58 -5.59 10.44
N ILE A 137 -12.58 -6.37 10.85
CA ILE A 137 -12.79 -6.72 12.27
C ILE A 137 -11.60 -7.51 12.81
N ASN A 138 -11.01 -8.40 12.00
CA ASN A 138 -9.94 -9.31 12.38
C ASN A 138 -8.53 -8.80 12.03
N VAL A 139 -8.39 -7.56 11.58
CA VAL A 139 -7.12 -7.03 10.99
C VAL A 139 -5.91 -7.17 11.92
N GLU A 140 -6.09 -7.01 13.23
CA GLU A 140 -5.01 -7.17 14.22
C GLU A 140 -4.47 -8.60 14.25
N GLY A 141 -5.38 -9.59 14.27
CA GLY A 141 -5.00 -11.01 14.20
C GLY A 141 -4.35 -11.37 12.86
N ILE A 142 -4.84 -10.81 11.76
CA ILE A 142 -4.27 -10.97 10.42
C ILE A 142 -2.85 -10.42 10.35
N ALA A 143 -2.62 -9.22 10.89
CA ALA A 143 -1.31 -8.56 10.88
C ALA A 143 -0.22 -9.40 11.58
N GLN A 144 -0.57 -10.10 12.65
CA GLN A 144 0.35 -10.90 13.46
C GLN A 144 0.54 -12.33 12.94
N ALA A 145 -0.31 -12.79 12.03
CA ALA A 145 -0.44 -14.21 11.70
C ALA A 145 0.78 -14.81 10.99
N SER A 146 1.63 -13.98 10.37
CA SER A 146 2.86 -14.42 9.71
C SER A 146 3.97 -13.38 9.82
N LYS A 147 5.19 -13.84 9.99
CA LYS A 147 6.40 -13.00 9.91
C LYS A 147 6.73 -12.59 8.47
N ARG A 148 6.01 -13.14 7.49
CA ARG A 148 6.12 -12.77 6.07
C ARG A 148 5.31 -11.52 5.73
N ASN A 149 4.36 -11.11 6.58
CA ASN A 149 3.58 -9.91 6.36
C ASN A 149 4.50 -8.69 6.29
N GLU A 150 4.44 -7.95 5.18
CA GLU A 150 5.22 -6.74 4.94
C GLU A 150 4.33 -5.49 4.80
N ALA A 151 3.09 -5.67 4.34
CA ALA A 151 2.15 -4.57 4.15
C ALA A 151 0.69 -5.01 4.34
N ILE A 152 -0.14 -4.03 4.73
CA ILE A 152 -1.59 -4.13 4.73
C ILE A 152 -2.14 -3.03 3.81
N HIS A 153 -3.01 -3.44 2.89
CA HIS A 153 -3.68 -2.58 1.92
C HIS A 153 -5.16 -2.43 2.27
N PHE A 154 -5.75 -1.31 1.89
CA PHE A 154 -7.20 -1.15 1.91
C PHE A 154 -7.77 -1.34 0.51
N GLY A 155 -8.72 -2.26 0.34
CA GLY A 155 -9.45 -2.49 -0.91
C GLY A 155 -10.84 -1.86 -0.89
N ALA A 156 -10.96 -0.57 -1.22
CA ALA A 156 -12.19 0.20 -1.08
C ALA A 156 -13.37 -0.34 -1.92
N GLY A 157 -13.11 -0.91 -3.09
CA GLY A 157 -14.16 -1.41 -3.99
C GLY A 157 -14.91 -2.60 -3.38
N ASP A 158 -14.20 -3.66 -3.07
CA ASP A 158 -14.79 -4.86 -2.43
C ASP A 158 -15.30 -4.55 -1.02
N PHE A 159 -14.63 -3.67 -0.29
CA PHE A 159 -15.11 -3.25 1.02
C PHE A 159 -16.45 -2.52 0.94
N ALA A 160 -16.65 -1.64 -0.06
CA ALA A 160 -17.95 -1.01 -0.30
C ALA A 160 -19.06 -2.04 -0.52
N ALA A 161 -18.79 -3.04 -1.33
CA ALA A 161 -19.73 -4.16 -1.56
C ALA A 161 -19.99 -4.95 -0.28
N SER A 162 -18.93 -5.24 0.49
CA SER A 162 -19.02 -6.03 1.74
C SER A 162 -19.84 -5.34 2.83
N ILE A 163 -19.78 -4.00 2.96
CA ILE A 163 -20.62 -3.24 3.90
C ILE A 163 -22.00 -2.89 3.34
N GLY A 164 -22.30 -3.21 2.08
CA GLY A 164 -23.53 -2.84 1.41
C GLY A 164 -23.67 -1.34 1.13
N ALA A 165 -22.55 -0.64 0.94
CA ALA A 165 -22.55 0.79 0.60
C ALA A 165 -23.22 1.04 -0.75
N LYS A 166 -23.87 2.20 -0.88
CA LYS A 166 -24.59 2.61 -2.10
C LYS A 166 -23.68 3.45 -3.01
N VAL A 167 -22.49 2.91 -3.31
CA VAL A 167 -21.49 3.55 -4.15
C VAL A 167 -21.00 2.56 -5.22
N THR A 168 -20.66 3.09 -6.38
CA THR A 168 -20.13 2.29 -7.51
C THR A 168 -18.71 2.73 -7.89
N SER A 169 -18.22 3.84 -7.34
CA SER A 169 -16.85 4.32 -7.53
C SER A 169 -15.88 3.58 -6.61
N ILE A 170 -14.67 3.32 -7.11
CA ILE A 170 -13.59 2.72 -6.33
C ILE A 170 -12.82 3.84 -5.63
N GLY A 171 -12.90 3.87 -4.29
CA GLY A 171 -12.31 4.95 -3.49
C GLY A 171 -13.02 6.29 -3.71
N GLY A 172 -12.43 7.34 -3.21
CA GLY A 172 -12.99 8.69 -3.36
C GLY A 172 -14.03 9.05 -2.31
N VAL A 173 -14.47 10.31 -2.37
CA VAL A 173 -15.55 10.83 -1.56
C VAL A 173 -16.89 10.58 -2.25
N ASN A 174 -17.96 10.55 -1.47
CA ASN A 174 -19.32 10.47 -2.00
C ASN A 174 -20.10 11.69 -1.55
N ASP A 175 -20.60 12.47 -2.52
CA ASP A 175 -21.32 13.72 -2.27
C ASP A 175 -22.63 13.51 -1.48
N SER A 176 -23.17 12.30 -1.47
CA SER A 176 -24.35 11.95 -0.69
C SER A 176 -24.05 11.59 0.77
N TYR A 177 -22.76 11.42 1.14
CA TYR A 177 -22.36 11.12 2.51
C TYR A 177 -21.80 12.37 3.21
N GLY A 178 -22.71 13.14 3.81
CA GLY A 178 -22.33 14.35 4.50
C GLY A 178 -23.43 14.84 5.45
N VAL A 179 -23.16 15.97 6.07
CA VAL A 179 -24.08 16.61 7.05
C VAL A 179 -24.32 18.08 6.73
N LEU A 180 -25.54 18.52 6.97
CA LEU A 180 -25.88 19.92 6.93
C LEU A 180 -25.47 20.59 8.24
N GLN A 181 -24.75 21.69 8.14
CA GLN A 181 -24.45 22.54 9.28
C GLN A 181 -25.75 23.04 9.96
N ASN A 182 -25.70 23.19 11.27
CA ASN A 182 -26.82 23.83 12.00
C ASN A 182 -27.11 25.21 11.45
N LYS A 183 -28.41 25.53 11.40
CA LYS A 183 -28.87 26.80 10.83
C LYS A 183 -28.33 27.99 11.63
N LYS A 184 -27.52 28.82 10.96
CA LYS A 184 -27.13 30.16 11.43
C LYS A 184 -27.65 31.16 10.42
N GLY A 185 -28.75 31.87 10.74
CA GLY A 185 -29.44 32.73 9.79
C GLY A 185 -30.09 31.91 8.65
N ASN A 186 -29.91 32.34 7.40
CA ASN A 186 -30.51 31.72 6.22
C ASN A 186 -29.53 30.81 5.45
N ILE A 187 -28.28 30.67 5.91
CA ILE A 187 -27.24 29.92 5.23
C ILE A 187 -27.00 28.58 5.93
N ARG A 188 -26.97 27.51 5.16
CA ARG A 188 -26.52 26.19 5.61
C ARG A 188 -25.45 25.68 4.63
N ASN A 189 -24.35 25.27 5.19
CA ASN A 189 -23.31 24.59 4.41
C ASN A 189 -23.48 23.06 4.56
N TYR A 190 -23.24 22.34 3.47
CA TYR A 190 -23.16 20.89 3.46
C TYR A 190 -21.68 20.49 3.53
N PHE A 191 -21.33 19.62 4.46
CA PHE A 191 -19.97 19.09 4.61
C PHE A 191 -19.98 17.63 4.25
N ILE A 192 -19.16 17.25 3.28
CA ILE A 192 -18.95 15.86 2.88
C ILE A 192 -18.08 15.19 3.94
N ASN A 193 -18.49 14.00 4.41
CA ASN A 193 -17.72 13.17 5.32
C ASN A 193 -16.86 12.18 4.54
N ASP A 194 -15.74 11.75 5.13
CA ASP A 194 -14.94 10.63 4.63
C ASP A 194 -15.56 9.31 5.13
N MET A 195 -16.18 8.57 4.22
CA MET A 195 -16.83 7.30 4.56
C MET A 195 -15.83 6.17 4.83
N TRP A 196 -14.57 6.35 4.42
CA TRP A 196 -13.51 5.35 4.57
C TRP A 196 -12.66 5.56 5.82
N HIS A 197 -12.81 6.69 6.48
CA HIS A 197 -11.94 7.13 7.58
C HIS A 197 -11.73 6.06 8.66
N TYR A 198 -12.80 5.40 9.11
CA TYR A 198 -12.71 4.35 10.13
C TYR A 198 -11.86 3.17 9.66
N ALA A 199 -12.10 2.69 8.44
CA ALA A 199 -11.36 1.55 7.87
C ALA A 199 -9.89 1.90 7.66
N LEU A 200 -9.61 3.07 7.08
CA LEU A 200 -8.27 3.58 6.85
C LEU A 200 -7.50 3.72 8.17
N PHE A 201 -8.09 4.36 9.19
CA PHE A 201 -7.43 4.52 10.48
C PHE A 201 -7.17 3.20 11.18
N LYS A 202 -8.12 2.27 11.17
CA LYS A 202 -7.95 0.95 11.78
C LYS A 202 -6.82 0.17 11.09
N ILE A 203 -6.74 0.19 9.77
CA ILE A 203 -5.66 -0.44 9.00
C ILE A 203 -4.32 0.22 9.31
N LEU A 204 -4.25 1.55 9.26
CA LEU A 204 -3.04 2.31 9.52
C LEU A 204 -2.45 2.02 10.90
N VAL A 205 -3.28 2.15 11.94
CA VAL A 205 -2.85 1.89 13.33
C VAL A 205 -2.37 0.46 13.50
N THR A 206 -3.09 -0.50 12.92
CA THR A 206 -2.71 -1.92 13.00
C THR A 206 -1.39 -2.17 12.25
N ALA A 207 -1.26 -1.70 11.02
CA ALA A 207 -0.04 -1.89 10.24
C ALA A 207 1.18 -1.36 11.00
N HIS A 208 1.14 -0.13 11.49
CA HIS A 208 2.26 0.48 12.20
C HIS A 208 2.53 -0.16 13.57
N ALA A 209 1.49 -0.62 14.29
CA ALA A 209 1.67 -1.34 15.56
C ALA A 209 2.48 -2.63 15.40
N PHE A 210 2.39 -3.29 14.24
CA PHE A 210 3.11 -4.52 13.92
C PHE A 210 4.30 -4.32 12.97
N GLY A 211 4.69 -3.06 12.69
CA GLY A 211 5.86 -2.74 11.86
C GLY A 211 5.66 -3.04 10.38
N LEU A 212 4.42 -3.08 9.91
CA LEU A 212 4.03 -3.28 8.52
C LEU A 212 3.83 -1.93 7.83
N ARG A 213 3.92 -1.92 6.49
CA ARG A 213 3.54 -0.76 5.67
C ARG A 213 2.00 -0.68 5.58
N ALA A 214 1.47 0.52 5.65
CA ALA A 214 0.06 0.81 5.38
C ALA A 214 -0.07 1.40 3.98
N ILE A 215 -0.83 0.73 3.10
CA ILE A 215 -1.00 1.15 1.71
C ILE A 215 -2.46 1.53 1.46
N ASP A 216 -2.65 2.75 0.99
CA ASP A 216 -3.96 3.31 0.71
C ASP A 216 -4.61 2.69 -0.54
N CYS A 217 -5.93 2.75 -0.60
CA CYS A 217 -6.75 2.15 -1.66
C CYS A 217 -6.53 2.80 -3.04
N PRO A 218 -6.88 2.11 -4.13
CA PRO A 218 -6.88 2.72 -5.45
C PRO A 218 -7.96 3.81 -5.58
N TYR A 219 -7.76 4.70 -6.55
CA TYR A 219 -8.73 5.72 -6.96
C TYR A 219 -9.20 5.42 -8.38
N GLY A 220 -10.48 5.10 -8.53
CA GLY A 220 -11.03 4.55 -9.77
C GLY A 220 -11.11 5.54 -10.93
N ASP A 221 -11.32 6.83 -10.66
CA ASP A 221 -11.34 7.86 -11.71
C ASP A 221 -9.92 8.35 -12.02
N PHE A 222 -9.25 7.67 -12.95
CA PHE A 222 -7.89 8.05 -13.37
C PHE A 222 -7.83 9.33 -14.22
N SER A 223 -8.97 9.92 -14.59
CA SER A 223 -9.05 11.22 -15.28
C SER A 223 -9.10 12.40 -14.29
N ASP A 224 -9.58 12.17 -13.07
CA ASP A 224 -9.64 13.19 -12.02
C ASP A 224 -8.33 13.28 -11.21
N THR A 225 -7.38 13.99 -11.77
CA THR A 225 -6.07 14.26 -11.15
C THR A 225 -6.21 14.99 -9.80
N LYS A 226 -7.14 15.96 -9.70
CA LYS A 226 -7.29 16.74 -8.46
C LYS A 226 -7.87 15.92 -7.32
N GLY A 227 -8.88 15.10 -7.62
CA GLY A 227 -9.46 14.17 -6.63
C GLY A 227 -8.43 13.15 -6.15
N PHE A 228 -7.66 12.56 -7.08
CA PHE A 228 -6.56 11.66 -6.73
C PHE A 228 -5.56 12.32 -5.78
N MET A 229 -5.07 13.53 -6.13
CA MET A 229 -4.07 14.25 -5.32
C MET A 229 -4.62 14.61 -3.93
N SER A 230 -5.86 15.07 -3.85
CA SER A 230 -6.50 15.42 -2.56
C SER A 230 -6.57 14.22 -1.62
N LEU A 231 -7.00 13.06 -2.13
CA LEU A 231 -7.09 11.84 -1.32
C LEU A 231 -5.72 11.28 -0.95
N ALA A 232 -4.79 11.26 -1.91
CA ALA A 232 -3.41 10.83 -1.63
C ALA A 232 -2.73 11.73 -0.59
N GLN A 233 -2.93 13.05 -0.65
CA GLN A 233 -2.42 13.99 0.36
C GLN A 233 -3.06 13.75 1.73
N SER A 234 -4.35 13.45 1.78
CA SER A 234 -5.06 13.12 3.03
C SER A 234 -4.47 11.86 3.68
N SER A 235 -4.31 10.77 2.92
CA SER A 235 -3.77 9.52 3.45
C SER A 235 -2.27 9.64 3.80
N TYR A 236 -1.47 10.36 3.03
CA TYR A 236 -0.08 10.70 3.39
C TYR A 236 -0.02 11.43 4.74
N THR A 237 -0.87 12.46 4.92
CA THR A 237 -0.95 13.22 6.17
C THR A 237 -1.38 12.36 7.36
N MET A 238 -2.25 11.38 7.13
CA MET A 238 -2.61 10.39 8.16
C MET A 238 -1.42 9.49 8.56
N GLY A 239 -0.47 9.26 7.65
CA GLY A 239 0.71 8.43 7.89
C GLY A 239 0.81 7.16 7.02
N PHE A 240 0.02 7.04 5.97
CA PHE A 240 0.18 5.94 5.00
C PHE A 240 1.54 6.01 4.30
N ASP A 241 2.12 4.84 4.01
CA ASP A 241 3.42 4.70 3.37
C ASP A 241 3.35 4.86 1.84
N GLY A 242 2.18 4.68 1.26
CA GLY A 242 1.94 4.78 -0.18
C GLY A 242 0.51 4.42 -0.58
N LYS A 243 0.31 4.28 -1.88
CA LYS A 243 -1.03 4.09 -2.47
C LYS A 243 -1.00 3.10 -3.63
N MET A 244 -2.03 2.24 -3.72
CA MET A 244 -2.29 1.49 -4.94
C MET A 244 -2.70 2.44 -6.05
N VAL A 245 -2.13 2.24 -7.24
CA VAL A 245 -2.44 3.01 -8.45
C VAL A 245 -2.82 2.06 -9.58
N ILE A 246 -3.86 2.44 -10.34
CA ILE A 246 -4.45 1.59 -11.39
C ILE A 246 -4.17 2.09 -12.80
N HIS A 247 -3.52 3.24 -12.91
CA HIS A 247 -3.17 3.84 -14.19
C HIS A 247 -1.79 4.53 -14.12
N PRO A 248 -0.98 4.50 -15.19
CA PRO A 248 0.34 5.13 -15.21
C PRO A 248 0.32 6.62 -14.84
N ASN A 249 -0.72 7.38 -15.21
CA ASN A 249 -0.86 8.80 -14.87
C ASN A 249 -0.87 9.07 -13.35
N GLN A 250 -1.24 8.08 -12.53
CA GLN A 250 -1.29 8.20 -11.08
C GLN A 250 0.08 7.99 -10.42
N VAL A 251 1.04 7.37 -11.12
CA VAL A 251 2.33 6.95 -10.54
C VAL A 251 3.16 8.15 -10.06
N ASP A 252 3.39 9.12 -10.95
CA ASP A 252 4.20 10.29 -10.61
C ASP A 252 3.53 11.18 -9.56
N LEU A 253 2.19 11.25 -9.58
CA LEU A 253 1.41 11.96 -8.57
C LEU A 253 1.57 11.31 -7.19
N ALA A 254 1.42 9.99 -7.10
CA ALA A 254 1.64 9.26 -5.86
C ALA A 254 3.08 9.41 -5.37
N ASN A 255 4.06 9.23 -6.26
CA ASN A 255 5.47 9.38 -5.91
C ASN A 255 5.81 10.77 -5.37
N SER A 256 5.21 11.84 -5.93
CA SER A 256 5.43 13.20 -5.45
C SER A 256 4.84 13.42 -4.06
N ILE A 257 3.61 12.93 -3.83
CA ILE A 257 2.89 13.15 -2.56
C ILE A 257 3.49 12.31 -1.43
N TYR A 258 3.82 11.04 -1.68
CA TYR A 258 4.41 10.16 -0.67
C TYR A 258 5.94 10.30 -0.54
N SER A 259 6.50 11.37 -1.06
CA SER A 259 7.89 11.77 -0.83
C SER A 259 7.94 13.02 0.04
N PRO A 260 8.79 13.06 1.07
CA PRO A 260 9.02 14.32 1.78
C PRO A 260 9.49 15.42 0.82
N THR A 261 8.98 16.63 0.99
CA THR A 261 9.45 17.80 0.23
C THR A 261 10.83 18.24 0.70
N GLU A 262 11.53 19.07 -0.09
CA GLU A 262 12.84 19.62 0.30
C GLU A 262 12.70 20.44 1.57
N GLU A 263 11.63 21.25 1.69
CA GLU A 263 11.35 22.05 2.88
C GLU A 263 11.10 21.18 4.12
N GLU A 264 10.34 20.09 4.00
CA GLU A 264 10.12 19.16 5.10
C GLU A 264 11.42 18.50 5.56
N VAL A 265 12.31 18.16 4.63
CA VAL A 265 13.62 17.56 4.94
C VAL A 265 14.53 18.58 5.63
N GLU A 266 14.57 19.81 5.15
CA GLU A 266 15.35 20.89 5.76
C GLU A 266 14.85 21.20 7.17
N GLU A 267 13.51 21.38 7.35
CA GLU A 267 12.94 21.60 8.69
C GLU A 267 13.24 20.43 9.63
N ALA A 268 13.13 19.20 9.15
CA ALA A 268 13.46 18.02 9.94
C ALA A 268 14.94 17.98 10.36
N GLN A 269 15.87 18.37 9.48
CA GLN A 269 17.29 18.45 9.80
C GLN A 269 17.58 19.55 10.83
N GLU A 270 16.93 20.72 10.70
CA GLU A 270 17.04 21.80 11.69
C GLU A 270 16.52 21.34 13.06
N ILE A 271 15.36 20.65 13.12
CA ILE A 271 14.80 20.09 14.36
C ILE A 271 15.82 19.17 15.03
N LEU A 272 16.41 18.23 14.28
CA LEU A 272 17.39 17.30 14.82
C LEU A 272 18.64 18.01 15.34
N LEU A 273 19.10 19.07 14.67
CA LEU A 273 20.23 19.88 15.11
C LEU A 273 19.91 20.63 16.42
N GLN A 274 18.77 21.31 16.49
CA GLN A 274 18.33 22.07 17.68
C GLN A 274 18.16 21.16 18.90
N MET A 275 17.57 19.98 18.71
CA MET A 275 17.39 19.02 19.80
C MET A 275 18.74 18.45 20.29
N LYS A 276 19.68 18.17 19.38
CA LYS A 276 21.04 17.73 19.75
C LYS A 276 21.80 18.80 20.58
N GLU A 277 21.61 20.07 20.25
CA GLU A 277 22.20 21.17 21.01
C GLU A 277 21.53 21.36 22.38
N ALA A 278 20.19 21.18 22.44
CA ALA A 278 19.44 21.24 23.70
C ALA A 278 19.89 20.11 24.65
N GLU A 279 20.05 18.90 24.13
CA GLU A 279 20.52 17.73 24.89
C GLU A 279 21.93 17.97 25.50
N LYS A 280 22.85 18.55 24.74
CA LYS A 280 24.20 18.95 25.26
C LYS A 280 24.11 19.93 26.43
N LYS A 281 23.05 20.73 26.50
CA LYS A 281 22.77 21.68 27.58
C LYS A 281 21.90 21.11 28.69
N GLY A 282 21.65 19.78 28.70
CA GLY A 282 20.81 19.11 29.67
C GLY A 282 19.33 19.41 29.57
N LYS A 283 18.85 19.89 28.40
CA LYS A 283 17.43 20.23 28.17
C LYS A 283 16.74 19.14 27.37
N GLY A 284 15.61 18.63 27.87
CA GLY A 284 14.76 17.64 27.16
C GLY A 284 13.79 18.25 26.14
N ALA A 285 13.61 19.58 26.15
CA ALA A 285 12.76 20.30 25.23
C ALA A 285 13.30 21.70 24.94
N VAL A 286 12.96 22.26 23.78
CA VAL A 286 13.38 23.59 23.35
C VAL A 286 12.30 24.27 22.51
N ALA A 287 12.17 25.59 22.64
CA ALA A 287 11.33 26.38 21.75
C ALA A 287 12.06 26.66 20.43
N PHE A 288 11.41 26.36 19.32
CA PHE A 288 11.96 26.58 17.97
C PHE A 288 10.83 27.01 17.02
N LYS A 289 11.02 28.14 16.32
CA LYS A 289 10.03 28.73 15.39
C LYS A 289 8.59 28.78 15.98
N GLY A 290 8.48 29.11 17.28
CA GLY A 290 7.17 29.20 17.98
C GLY A 290 6.53 27.86 18.36
N LYS A 291 7.20 26.74 18.13
CA LYS A 291 6.76 25.39 18.50
C LYS A 291 7.64 24.83 19.64
N LEU A 292 7.07 23.99 20.50
CA LEU A 292 7.84 23.21 21.46
C LEU A 292 8.34 21.94 20.78
N LEU A 293 9.66 21.74 20.79
CA LEU A 293 10.31 20.50 20.32
C LEU A 293 10.68 19.63 21.52
N ASP A 294 10.46 18.34 21.41
CA ASP A 294 10.78 17.30 22.39
C ASP A 294 11.20 16.00 21.72
N ILE A 295 11.22 14.89 22.47
CA ILE A 295 11.58 13.56 21.97
C ILE A 295 10.63 13.07 20.84
N VAL A 296 9.38 13.51 20.82
CA VAL A 296 8.43 13.15 19.75
C VAL A 296 8.84 13.84 18.45
N SER A 297 9.23 15.12 18.52
CA SER A 297 9.73 15.87 17.37
C SER A 297 10.99 15.23 16.77
N ILE A 298 11.89 14.67 17.60
CA ILE A 298 13.06 13.92 17.12
C ILE A 298 12.64 12.69 16.33
N LYS A 299 11.66 11.91 16.82
CA LYS A 299 11.18 10.71 16.14
C LYS A 299 10.58 11.05 14.78
N GLN A 300 9.73 12.07 14.71
CA GLN A 300 9.10 12.53 13.46
C GLN A 300 10.14 13.01 12.46
N ALA A 301 11.03 13.90 12.85
CA ALA A 301 12.12 14.42 12.01
C ALA A 301 13.04 13.30 11.51
N THR A 302 13.39 12.35 12.37
CA THR A 302 14.20 11.18 11.98
C THR A 302 13.54 10.35 10.90
N ASN A 303 12.23 10.15 10.96
CA ASN A 303 11.49 9.38 9.95
C ASN A 303 11.49 10.10 8.59
N ILE A 304 11.27 11.41 8.56
CA ILE A 304 11.33 12.23 7.34
C ILE A 304 12.72 12.12 6.69
N VAL A 305 13.79 12.37 7.45
CA VAL A 305 15.16 12.30 6.93
C VAL A 305 15.52 10.88 6.46
N LYS A 306 15.12 9.85 7.18
CA LYS A 306 15.33 8.45 6.76
C LYS A 306 14.64 8.14 5.44
N MET A 307 13.38 8.58 5.26
CA MET A 307 12.64 8.35 4.02
C MET A 307 13.30 9.08 2.85
N ALA A 308 13.65 10.36 3.01
CA ALA A 308 14.32 11.14 1.98
C ALA A 308 15.66 10.51 1.55
N ASN A 309 16.50 10.11 2.52
CA ASN A 309 17.77 9.44 2.24
C ASN A 309 17.57 8.13 1.48
N LYS A 310 16.57 7.34 1.85
CA LYS A 310 16.27 6.07 1.20
C LYS A 310 15.86 6.28 -0.26
N ILE A 311 14.96 7.24 -0.53
CA ILE A 311 14.55 7.60 -1.89
C ILE A 311 15.76 8.05 -2.72
N LYS A 312 16.64 8.89 -2.13
CA LYS A 312 17.86 9.37 -2.79
C LYS A 312 18.81 8.22 -3.13
N MET A 313 19.03 7.30 -2.20
CA MET A 313 19.90 6.14 -2.42
C MET A 313 19.39 5.21 -3.52
N GLU A 314 18.08 5.04 -3.68
CA GLU A 314 17.51 4.23 -4.76
C GLU A 314 17.62 4.91 -6.13
N LYS A 315 17.59 6.24 -6.18
CA LYS A 315 17.81 6.99 -7.43
C LYS A 315 19.28 6.98 -7.88
N MET A 316 20.23 6.84 -6.94
CA MET A 316 21.67 6.86 -7.23
C MET A 316 22.27 5.49 -7.59
N LYS A 317 21.59 4.43 -7.30
CA LYS A 317 21.98 3.06 -7.65
C LYS A 317 21.47 2.67 -9.04
#